data_ce8881cfc614b1f874d1e13818f4966f
#
_entry.id   ce8881cfc614b1f874d1e13818f4966f
#
_cell.length_a   1.000
_cell.length_b   1.000
_cell.length_c   1.000
_cell.angle_alpha   90.00
_cell.angle_beta   90.00
_cell.angle_gamma   90.00
#
_symmetry.space_group_name_H-M   'P 1'
#
loop_
_entity.id
_entity.type
_entity.pdbx_description
1 polymer ?
#
loop_
_entity_poly.entity_id
_entity_poly.type
_entity_poly.pdbx_seq_one_letter_code
_entity_poly.pdbx_strand_id
1 'polypeptide(L)' 'MNCWHCKSELIWGGDQDLEEDTQYSMVTNLSCPKCFAYVEVYLPRNAYD' A
#
# COMPACT_ATOMS: atom_id res chain seq x y z
N MET A 1 -3.10 -2.20 8.94
CA MET A 1 -3.11 -3.46 8.16
C MET A 1 -2.12 -4.44 8.75
N ASN A 2 -2.49 -5.68 8.84
CA ASN A 2 -1.61 -6.72 9.35
C ASN A 2 -0.96 -7.51 8.22
N CYS A 3 0.25 -7.98 8.47
CA CYS A 3 0.96 -8.81 7.51
C CYS A 3 0.24 -10.14 7.34
N TRP A 4 0.05 -10.57 6.08
CA TRP A 4 -0.62 -11.84 5.80
C TRP A 4 0.29 -13.04 6.10
N HIS A 5 1.59 -12.81 6.20
CA HIS A 5 2.56 -13.88 6.40
C HIS A 5 2.81 -14.19 7.88
N CYS A 6 3.13 -13.18 8.68
CA CYS A 6 3.45 -13.37 10.09
C CYS A 6 2.42 -12.73 11.03
N LYS A 7 1.43 -12.05 10.47
CA LYS A 7 0.32 -11.41 11.18
C LYS A 7 0.75 -10.27 12.11
N SER A 8 1.96 -9.77 11.94
CA SER A 8 2.41 -8.59 12.66
C SER A 8 1.85 -7.33 12.00
N GLU A 9 1.74 -6.27 12.78
CA GLU A 9 1.25 -5.01 12.25
C GLU A 9 2.26 -4.42 11.27
N LEU A 10 1.78 -4.03 10.10
CA LEU A 10 2.61 -3.43 9.07
C LEU A 10 2.91 -1.98 9.40
N ILE A 11 4.10 -1.53 9.02
CA ILE A 11 4.52 -0.15 9.22
C ILE A 11 4.24 0.62 7.93
N TRP A 12 3.52 1.74 8.08
CA TRP A 12 3.21 2.61 6.94
C TRP A 12 4.49 3.32 6.49
N GLY A 13 4.80 3.17 5.20
CA GLY A 13 6.02 3.76 4.64
C GLY A 13 5.80 5.05 3.87
N GLY A 14 4.54 5.37 3.54
CA GLY A 14 4.20 6.58 2.83
C GLY A 14 3.28 6.33 1.65
N ASP A 15 2.74 7.42 1.13
CA ASP A 15 1.88 7.41 -0.05
C ASP A 15 2.61 8.08 -1.21
N GLN A 16 2.28 7.67 -2.42
CA GLN A 16 2.84 8.27 -3.62
C GLN A 16 1.72 8.51 -4.62
N ASP A 17 1.66 9.72 -5.17
CA ASP A 17 0.66 10.05 -6.18
C ASP A 17 1.05 9.47 -7.53
N LEU A 18 0.06 8.91 -8.23
CA LEU A 18 0.25 8.34 -9.56
C LEU A 18 -0.44 9.23 -10.58
N GLU A 19 0.15 10.38 -10.86
CA GLU A 19 -0.47 11.37 -11.73
C GLU A 19 -0.61 10.90 -13.17
N GLU A 20 0.32 10.07 -13.63
CA GLU A 20 0.32 9.60 -15.01
C GLU A 20 -0.45 8.30 -15.20
N ASP A 21 -0.90 7.69 -14.12
CA ASP A 21 -1.65 6.44 -14.20
C ASP A 21 -3.12 6.73 -14.38
N THR A 22 -3.76 6.06 -15.35
CA THR A 22 -5.17 6.25 -15.64
C THR A 22 -6.08 5.36 -14.80
N GLN A 23 -5.54 4.29 -14.21
CA GLN A 23 -6.33 3.34 -13.43
C GLN A 23 -6.27 3.63 -11.92
N TYR A 24 -5.13 4.06 -11.44
CA TYR A 24 -4.90 4.26 -10.01
C TYR A 24 -4.50 5.69 -9.73
N SER A 25 -4.95 6.21 -8.59
CA SER A 25 -4.64 7.58 -8.21
C SER A 25 -3.45 7.68 -7.28
N MET A 26 -3.21 6.66 -6.45
CA MET A 26 -2.08 6.66 -5.52
C MET A 26 -1.73 5.24 -5.11
N VAL A 27 -0.55 5.10 -4.54
CA VAL A 27 -0.09 3.83 -3.98
C VAL A 27 0.45 4.09 -2.57
N THR A 28 0.13 3.18 -1.65
CA THR A 28 0.59 3.24 -0.28
C THR A 28 1.56 2.10 -0.03
N ASN A 29 2.70 2.41 0.58
CA ASN A 29 3.74 1.42 0.89
C ASN A 29 3.66 1.02 2.34
N LEU A 30 3.71 -0.29 2.60
CA LEU A 30 3.77 -0.82 3.96
C LEU A 30 4.84 -1.89 4.03
N SER A 31 5.47 -2.04 5.18
CA SER A 31 6.48 -3.07 5.36
C SER A 31 6.30 -3.75 6.70
N CYS A 32 6.70 -5.02 6.74
CA CYS A 32 6.63 -5.80 7.97
C CYS A 32 7.98 -5.76 8.68
N PRO A 33 8.02 -5.37 9.97
CA PRO A 33 9.29 -5.30 10.68
C PRO A 33 9.82 -6.67 11.12
N LYS A 34 9.02 -7.72 11.01
CA LYS A 34 9.43 -9.04 11.46
C LYS A 34 9.88 -9.95 10.32
N CYS A 35 9.06 -10.10 9.29
CA CYS A 35 9.41 -10.99 8.17
C CYS A 35 9.90 -10.23 6.95
N PHE A 36 9.95 -8.91 7.02
CA PHE A 36 10.41 -8.02 5.95
C PHE A 36 9.56 -8.08 4.69
N ALA A 37 8.31 -8.50 4.82
CA ALA A 37 7.38 -8.47 3.70
C ALA A 37 7.11 -7.03 3.28
N TYR A 38 6.98 -6.81 1.98
CA TYR A 38 6.71 -5.50 1.43
C TYR A 38 5.35 -5.52 0.75
N VAL A 39 4.51 -4.54 1.10
CA VAL A 39 3.15 -4.48 0.57
C VAL A 39 2.92 -3.13 -0.08
N GLU A 40 2.30 -3.16 -1.26
CA GLU A 40 1.87 -1.95 -1.94
C GLU A 40 0.36 -2.05 -2.17
N VAL A 41 -0.35 -1.00 -1.75
CA VAL A 41 -1.80 -0.94 -1.92
C VAL A 41 -2.12 0.18 -2.90
N TYR A 42 -2.79 -0.18 -4.00
CA TYR A 42 -3.16 0.77 -5.05
C TYR A 42 -4.59 1.21 -4.85
N LEU A 43 -4.81 2.51 -4.92
CA LEU A 43 -6.16 3.08 -4.82
C LEU A 43 -6.67 3.39 -6.22
N PRO A 44 -7.76 2.75 -6.65
CA PRO A 44 -8.34 3.02 -7.97
C PRO A 44 -8.81 4.46 -8.09
N ARG A 45 -8.60 5.04 -9.28
CA ARG A 45 -8.96 6.44 -9.50
C ARG A 45 -10.46 6.67 -9.40
N ASN A 46 -11.26 5.67 -9.68
CA ASN A 46 -12.72 5.77 -9.63
C ASN A 46 -13.31 5.40 -8.28
N ALA A 47 -12.50 5.14 -7.27
CA ALA A 47 -12.99 4.62 -6.00
C ALA A 47 -13.81 5.63 -5.19
N TYR A 48 -13.66 6.90 -5.51
CA TYR A 48 -14.34 7.96 -4.77
C TYR A 48 -15.65 8.43 -5.38
N ASP A 49 -16.01 7.91 -6.52
CA ASP A 49 -17.22 8.37 -7.22
C ASP A 49 -18.50 7.76 -6.72
#